data_ea6982b92cd18cb5f5a03f0cd32dff0c
#
_entry.id   ea6982b92cd18cb5f5a03f0cd32dff0c
#
_cell.length_a   1.000
_cell.length_b   1.000
_cell.length_c   1.000
_cell.angle_alpha   90.00
_cell.angle_beta   90.00
_cell.angle_gamma   90.00
#
_symmetry.space_group_name_H-M   'P 1'
#
loop_
_entity.id
_entity.type
_entity.pdbx_description
1 polymer ?
#
loop_
_entity_poly.entity_id
_entity_poly.type
_entity_poly.pdbx_seq_one_letter_code
_entity_poly.pdbx_strand_id
1 'polypeptide(L)'
;MPKLKPGNKVPDFTLRDPEGKDFHLYENLGSMKTMLVFYRGDWCPICNVYLNNLQQRIAEFRDANTQLIALSMDSPTDAWNMKQRLGLSFVILPGLNKEMIEAYDLVYNEKFHYNEPAIFIIWPDGTVAFFAITSSSLGRPGVEDLLSIVSSI
;
A
#
# COMPACT_ATOMS: atom_id res chain seq x y z
N MET A 1 16.67 7.07 10.66
CA MET A 1 15.79 7.04 11.83
C MET A 1 14.34 7.03 11.39
N PRO A 2 13.54 6.03 11.78
CA PRO A 2 12.14 5.99 11.39
C PRO A 2 11.39 7.19 11.99
N LYS A 3 10.65 7.87 11.15
CA LYS A 3 9.81 9.00 11.56
C LYS A 3 8.39 8.55 11.88
N LEU A 4 7.97 7.44 11.27
CA LEU A 4 6.63 6.90 11.44
C LEU A 4 6.68 5.65 12.31
N LYS A 5 5.89 5.66 13.36
CA LYS A 5 5.75 4.55 14.31
C LYS A 5 4.33 4.58 14.83
N PRO A 6 3.87 3.51 15.51
CA PRO A 6 2.50 3.50 16.05
C PRO A 6 2.19 4.76 16.84
N GLY A 7 1.03 5.34 16.56
CA GLY A 7 0.56 6.57 17.18
C GLY A 7 0.87 7.85 16.41
N ASN A 8 1.80 7.83 15.46
CA ASN A 8 2.08 8.98 14.61
C ASN A 8 1.11 9.01 13.42
N LYS A 9 0.78 10.19 12.95
CA LYS A 9 -0.02 10.35 11.74
C LYS A 9 0.86 10.19 10.51
N VAL A 10 0.38 9.45 9.52
CA VAL A 10 1.08 9.34 8.24
C VAL A 10 0.94 10.65 7.47
N PRO A 11 1.92 10.99 6.61
CA PRO A 11 1.81 12.13 5.72
C PRO A 11 0.60 11.97 4.79
N ASP A 12 -0.16 13.05 4.61
CA ASP A 12 -1.21 13.08 3.62
C ASP A 12 -0.58 13.15 2.23
N PHE A 13 -1.33 12.74 1.21
CA PHE A 13 -0.86 12.84 -0.16
C PHE A 13 -2.03 12.92 -1.13
N THR A 14 -1.72 13.40 -2.33
CA THR A 14 -2.62 13.38 -3.46
C THR A 14 -1.88 12.72 -4.61
N LEU A 15 -2.44 11.64 -5.14
CA LEU A 15 -1.93 10.97 -6.33
C LEU A 15 -3.09 10.80 -7.30
N ARG A 16 -2.77 10.70 -8.59
CA ARG A 16 -3.79 10.40 -9.59
C ARG A 16 -3.94 8.89 -9.72
N ASP A 17 -5.18 8.43 -9.77
CA ASP A 17 -5.45 7.03 -10.06
C ASP A 17 -5.16 6.75 -11.56
N PRO A 18 -5.20 5.48 -12.01
CA PRO A 18 -4.89 5.16 -13.40
C PRO A 18 -5.83 5.79 -14.42
N GLU A 19 -7.01 6.26 -13.99
CA GLU A 19 -7.97 6.94 -14.86
C GLU A 19 -7.78 8.47 -14.86
N GLY A 20 -6.80 8.98 -14.12
CA GLY A 20 -6.46 10.38 -14.08
C GLY A 20 -7.21 11.20 -13.04
N LYS A 21 -7.96 10.55 -12.15
CA LYS A 21 -8.68 11.24 -11.07
C LYS A 21 -7.76 11.42 -9.87
N ASP A 22 -7.85 12.58 -9.24
CA ASP A 22 -7.10 12.84 -8.02
C ASP A 22 -7.63 11.98 -6.87
N PHE A 23 -6.71 11.38 -6.13
CA PHE A 23 -7.01 10.62 -4.93
C PHE A 23 -6.31 11.28 -3.75
N HIS A 24 -7.10 11.77 -2.79
CA HIS A 24 -6.61 12.44 -1.58
C HIS A 24 -6.74 11.46 -0.41
N LEU A 25 -5.62 11.11 0.21
CA LEU A 25 -5.64 10.06 1.23
C LEU A 25 -6.62 10.36 2.36
N TYR A 26 -6.46 11.49 3.04
CA TYR A 26 -7.25 11.77 4.23
C TYR A 26 -8.74 11.96 3.94
N GLU A 27 -9.09 12.35 2.73
CA GLU A 27 -10.49 12.46 2.31
C GLU A 27 -11.13 11.10 2.08
N ASN A 28 -10.32 10.03 1.94
CA ASN A 28 -10.79 8.69 1.63
C ASN A 28 -10.64 7.70 2.78
N LEU A 29 -10.22 8.14 3.96
CA LEU A 29 -10.06 7.26 5.11
C LEU A 29 -11.42 6.77 5.63
N GLY A 30 -12.42 7.65 5.69
CA GLY A 30 -13.74 7.28 6.18
C GLY A 30 -13.70 6.78 7.61
N SER A 31 -14.48 5.77 7.90
CA SER A 31 -14.56 5.16 9.24
C SER A 31 -13.88 3.80 9.31
N MET A 32 -13.14 3.41 8.25
CA MET A 32 -12.44 2.12 8.19
C MET A 32 -10.96 2.29 8.49
N LYS A 33 -10.33 1.22 8.94
CA LYS A 33 -8.87 1.13 8.89
C LYS A 33 -8.46 1.11 7.42
N THR A 34 -7.27 1.61 7.12
CA THR A 34 -6.73 1.58 5.76
C THR A 34 -5.39 0.88 5.78
N MET A 35 -5.21 -0.10 4.91
CA MET A 35 -3.93 -0.76 4.71
C MET A 35 -3.29 -0.20 3.45
N LEU A 36 -2.18 0.50 3.62
CA LEU A 36 -1.36 1.00 2.52
C LEU A 36 -0.35 -0.07 2.16
N VAL A 37 -0.39 -0.53 0.92
CA VAL A 37 0.47 -1.61 0.43
C VAL A 37 1.41 -1.01 -0.61
N PHE A 38 2.65 -0.73 -0.21
CA PHE A 38 3.67 -0.25 -1.14
C PHE A 38 4.34 -1.45 -1.78
N TYR A 39 4.38 -1.49 -3.11
CA TYR A 39 4.98 -2.60 -3.86
C TYR A 39 6.00 -2.06 -4.86
N ARG A 40 6.87 -2.96 -5.37
CA ARG A 40 8.00 -2.56 -6.21
C ARG A 40 7.58 -2.12 -7.60
N GLY A 41 6.59 -2.78 -8.18
CA GLY A 41 6.11 -2.47 -9.52
C GLY A 41 5.38 -3.65 -10.14
N ASP A 42 4.72 -3.40 -11.27
CA ASP A 42 3.95 -4.40 -12.02
C ASP A 42 4.84 -5.53 -12.57
N TRP A 43 6.13 -5.26 -12.73
CA TRP A 43 7.13 -6.19 -13.25
C TRP A 43 7.62 -7.20 -12.20
N CYS A 44 7.29 -7.01 -10.95
CA CYS A 44 7.80 -7.84 -9.84
C CYS A 44 6.89 -9.06 -9.64
N PRO A 45 7.36 -10.30 -9.96
CA PRO A 45 6.49 -11.48 -9.83
C PRO A 45 6.01 -11.74 -8.41
N ILE A 46 6.87 -11.53 -7.42
CA ILE A 46 6.50 -11.74 -6.01
C ILE A 46 5.45 -10.72 -5.59
N CYS A 47 5.56 -9.48 -6.07
CA CYS A 47 4.56 -8.45 -5.81
C CYS A 47 3.21 -8.81 -6.44
N ASN A 48 3.22 -9.32 -7.67
CA ASN A 48 1.99 -9.75 -8.34
C ASN A 48 1.29 -10.86 -7.56
N VAL A 49 2.04 -11.84 -7.08
CA VAL A 49 1.48 -12.93 -6.27
C VAL A 49 0.91 -12.37 -4.96
N TYR A 50 1.64 -11.46 -4.33
CA TYR A 50 1.22 -10.85 -3.07
C TYR A 50 -0.10 -10.08 -3.22
N LEU A 51 -0.19 -9.23 -4.26
CA LEU A 51 -1.41 -8.47 -4.54
C LEU A 51 -2.58 -9.37 -4.89
N ASN A 52 -2.32 -10.43 -5.66
CA ASN A 52 -3.36 -11.39 -5.99
C ASN A 52 -3.89 -12.11 -4.75
N ASN A 53 -3.00 -12.48 -3.83
CA ASN A 53 -3.40 -13.12 -2.58
C ASN A 53 -4.24 -12.19 -1.71
N LEU A 54 -3.91 -10.90 -1.69
CA LEU A 54 -4.73 -9.90 -0.99
C LEU A 54 -6.12 -9.82 -1.62
N GLN A 55 -6.19 -9.83 -2.95
CA GLN A 55 -7.48 -9.74 -3.65
C GLN A 55 -8.36 -10.95 -3.34
N GLN A 56 -7.79 -12.13 -3.26
CA GLN A 56 -8.56 -13.33 -2.97
C GLN A 56 -9.17 -13.33 -1.58
N ARG A 57 -8.60 -12.55 -0.67
CA ARG A 57 -9.08 -12.43 0.71
C ARG A 57 -9.73 -11.07 0.98
N ILE A 58 -10.07 -10.33 -0.07
CA ILE A 58 -10.55 -8.94 0.07
C ILE A 58 -11.82 -8.83 0.93
N ALA A 59 -12.72 -9.81 0.83
CA ALA A 59 -13.94 -9.82 1.63
C ALA A 59 -13.63 -9.93 3.12
N GLU A 60 -12.60 -10.68 3.49
CA GLU A 60 -12.21 -10.84 4.89
C GLU A 60 -11.61 -9.56 5.46
N PHE A 61 -10.85 -8.80 4.63
CA PHE A 61 -10.36 -7.48 5.03
C PHE A 61 -11.54 -6.52 5.25
N ARG A 62 -12.52 -6.54 4.35
CA ARG A 62 -13.73 -5.72 4.48
C ARG A 62 -14.48 -6.07 5.75
N ASP A 63 -14.62 -7.36 6.04
CA ASP A 63 -15.30 -7.83 7.26
C ASP A 63 -14.55 -7.40 8.52
N ALA A 64 -13.24 -7.20 8.41
CA ALA A 64 -12.41 -6.65 9.49
C ALA A 64 -12.37 -5.11 9.47
N ASN A 65 -13.27 -4.48 8.74
CA ASN A 65 -13.38 -3.02 8.63
C ASN A 65 -12.09 -2.38 8.12
N THR A 66 -11.50 -2.98 7.08
CA THR A 66 -10.23 -2.54 6.52
C THR A 66 -10.32 -2.42 5.00
N GLN A 67 -9.91 -1.26 4.47
CA GLN A 67 -9.78 -1.04 3.03
C GLN A 67 -8.31 -1.09 2.63
N LEU A 68 -8.05 -1.45 1.37
CA LEU A 68 -6.70 -1.58 0.85
C LEU A 68 -6.44 -0.53 -0.22
N ILE A 69 -5.24 0.03 -0.18
CA ILE A 69 -4.72 0.94 -1.21
C ILE A 69 -3.30 0.48 -1.52
N ALA A 70 -3.02 0.18 -2.80
CA ALA A 70 -1.69 -0.23 -3.22
C ALA A 70 -1.02 0.88 -4.01
N LEU A 71 0.27 1.10 -3.76
CA LEU A 71 1.01 2.22 -4.32
C LEU A 71 2.36 1.75 -4.87
N SER A 72 2.76 2.34 -6.00
CA SER A 72 4.09 2.11 -6.59
C SER A 72 4.51 3.30 -7.44
N MET A 73 5.75 3.26 -7.93
CA MET A 73 6.28 4.26 -8.86
C MET A 73 5.89 3.96 -10.32
N ASP A 74 5.06 2.94 -10.56
CA ASP A 74 4.63 2.59 -11.90
C ASP A 74 3.97 3.76 -12.63
N SER A 75 4.00 3.71 -13.96
CA SER A 75 3.22 4.63 -14.79
C SER A 75 1.73 4.30 -14.66
N PRO A 76 0.85 5.26 -14.98
CA PRO A 76 -0.59 4.98 -15.00
C PRO A 76 -0.97 3.80 -15.89
N THR A 77 -0.33 3.67 -17.05
CA THR A 77 -0.59 2.56 -17.98
C THR A 77 -0.22 1.22 -17.37
N ASP A 78 0.96 1.12 -16.78
CA ASP A 78 1.41 -0.13 -16.17
C ASP A 78 0.52 -0.52 -14.97
N ALA A 79 0.14 0.46 -14.16
CA ALA A 79 -0.75 0.21 -13.02
C ALA A 79 -2.13 -0.25 -13.48
N TRP A 80 -2.68 0.37 -14.53
CA TRP A 80 -3.96 -0.01 -15.10
C TRP A 80 -3.92 -1.46 -15.62
N ASN A 81 -2.89 -1.78 -16.41
CA ASN A 81 -2.74 -3.12 -16.99
C ASN A 81 -2.61 -4.18 -15.91
N MET A 82 -1.85 -3.92 -14.87
CA MET A 82 -1.72 -4.84 -13.74
C MET A 82 -3.05 -5.02 -13.02
N LYS A 83 -3.76 -3.94 -12.76
CA LYS A 83 -5.06 -3.99 -12.09
C LYS A 83 -6.04 -4.86 -12.86
N GLN A 84 -6.09 -4.70 -14.18
CA GLN A 84 -6.96 -5.49 -15.04
C GLN A 84 -6.53 -6.95 -15.09
N ARG A 85 -5.24 -7.18 -15.28
CA ARG A 85 -4.69 -8.54 -15.40
C ARG A 85 -4.90 -9.37 -14.13
N LEU A 86 -4.74 -8.76 -12.97
CA LEU A 86 -4.91 -9.44 -11.69
C LEU A 86 -6.35 -9.37 -11.14
N GLY A 87 -7.22 -8.61 -11.78
CA GLY A 87 -8.60 -8.45 -11.32
C GLY A 87 -8.71 -7.79 -9.96
N LEU A 88 -7.86 -6.80 -9.68
CA LEU A 88 -7.84 -6.14 -8.39
C LEU A 88 -9.01 -5.18 -8.25
N SER A 89 -9.78 -5.31 -7.16
CA SER A 89 -10.92 -4.44 -6.88
C SER A 89 -10.57 -3.26 -5.98
N PHE A 90 -9.43 -3.31 -5.29
CA PHE A 90 -9.02 -2.22 -4.41
C PHE A 90 -8.26 -1.14 -5.19
N VAL A 91 -8.07 0.00 -4.54
CA VAL A 91 -7.44 1.18 -5.16
C VAL A 91 -5.97 0.91 -5.47
N ILE A 92 -5.56 1.22 -6.70
CA ILE A 92 -4.16 1.14 -7.15
C ILE A 92 -3.73 2.55 -7.53
N LEU A 93 -2.66 3.04 -6.92
CA LEU A 93 -2.16 4.39 -7.17
C LEU A 93 -0.74 4.34 -7.75
N PRO A 94 -0.58 4.69 -9.03
CA PRO A 94 0.74 4.87 -9.63
C PRO A 94 1.34 6.21 -9.24
N GLY A 95 2.56 6.45 -9.67
CA GLY A 95 3.17 7.77 -9.55
C GLY A 95 3.73 8.11 -8.19
N LEU A 96 3.96 7.10 -7.34
CA LEU A 96 4.67 7.32 -6.08
C LEU A 96 6.01 8.00 -6.40
N ASN A 97 6.36 9.04 -5.66
CA ASN A 97 7.57 9.82 -5.92
C ASN A 97 8.56 9.74 -4.75
N LYS A 98 9.76 10.25 -4.98
CA LYS A 98 10.84 10.19 -3.97
C LYS A 98 10.49 10.94 -2.69
N GLU A 99 9.76 12.04 -2.80
CA GLU A 99 9.31 12.81 -1.64
C GLU A 99 8.44 11.96 -0.72
N MET A 100 7.51 11.22 -1.29
CA MET A 100 6.64 10.31 -0.52
C MET A 100 7.42 9.12 0.05
N ILE A 101 8.34 8.58 -0.74
CA ILE A 101 9.19 7.47 -0.29
C ILE A 101 9.96 7.89 0.95
N GLU A 102 10.53 9.07 0.95
CA GLU A 102 11.25 9.61 2.09
C GLU A 102 10.30 9.90 3.26
N ALA A 103 9.15 10.50 2.99
CA ALA A 103 8.17 10.86 4.03
C ALA A 103 7.62 9.63 4.75
N TYR A 104 7.50 8.50 4.06
CA TYR A 104 7.02 7.25 4.63
C TYR A 104 8.16 6.33 5.11
N ASP A 105 9.39 6.82 5.10
CA ASP A 105 10.58 6.06 5.52
C ASP A 105 10.79 4.76 4.72
N LEU A 106 10.30 4.72 3.48
CA LEU A 106 10.46 3.54 2.64
C LEU A 106 11.93 3.39 2.21
N VAL A 107 12.35 2.16 1.96
CA VAL A 107 13.66 1.90 1.39
C VAL A 107 13.59 2.16 -0.11
N TYR A 108 14.50 2.97 -0.62
CA TYR A 108 14.61 3.25 -2.05
C TYR A 108 15.79 2.49 -2.63
N ASN A 109 15.54 1.74 -3.71
CA ASN A 109 16.60 1.01 -4.41
C ASN A 109 17.28 1.96 -5.39
N GLU A 110 18.46 2.48 -5.00
CA GLU A 110 19.21 3.44 -5.81
C GLU A 110 19.73 2.86 -7.13
N LYS A 111 19.96 1.55 -7.15
CA LYS A 111 20.50 0.87 -8.33
C LYS A 111 19.45 0.76 -9.43
N PHE A 112 18.23 0.40 -9.08
CA PHE A 112 17.17 0.14 -10.04
C PHE A 112 16.04 1.15 -10.02
N HIS A 113 16.10 2.15 -9.14
CA HIS A 113 15.20 3.30 -9.10
C HIS A 113 13.74 2.93 -8.82
N TYR A 114 13.51 2.16 -7.74
CA TYR A 114 12.16 1.88 -7.27
C TYR A 114 12.15 1.76 -5.74
N ASN A 115 10.96 1.89 -5.16
CA ASN A 115 10.78 1.68 -3.72
C ASN A 115 10.71 0.19 -3.40
N GLU A 116 11.21 -0.19 -2.24
CA GLU A 116 11.02 -1.53 -1.72
C GLU A 116 9.65 -1.62 -1.03
N PRO A 117 9.14 -2.85 -0.80
CA PRO A 117 7.81 -3.01 -0.23
C PRO A 117 7.66 -2.54 1.20
N ALA A 118 6.46 -2.11 1.55
CA ALA A 118 6.11 -1.77 2.93
C ALA A 118 4.60 -1.91 3.13
N ILE A 119 4.20 -2.13 4.37
CA ILE A 119 2.80 -2.19 4.78
C ILE A 119 2.61 -1.17 5.90
N PHE A 120 1.58 -0.34 5.77
CA PHE A 120 1.13 0.52 6.86
C PHE A 120 -0.35 0.28 7.07
N ILE A 121 -0.75 -0.01 8.30
CA ILE A 121 -2.17 -0.08 8.68
C ILE A 121 -2.43 1.15 9.51
N ILE A 122 -3.39 1.97 9.07
CA ILE A 122 -3.69 3.22 9.75
C ILE A 122 -5.15 3.26 10.21
N TRP A 123 -5.35 3.96 11.33
CA TRP A 123 -6.68 4.19 11.88
C TRP A 123 -7.43 5.24 11.04
N PRO A 124 -8.74 5.38 11.22
CA PRO A 124 -9.51 6.41 10.47
C PRO A 124 -9.01 7.84 10.64
N ASP A 125 -8.28 8.14 11.71
CA ASP A 125 -7.70 9.47 11.92
C ASP A 125 -6.31 9.64 11.27
N GLY A 126 -5.80 8.59 10.60
CA GLY A 126 -4.51 8.61 9.92
C GLY A 126 -3.32 8.20 10.79
N THR A 127 -3.55 7.83 12.06
CA THR A 127 -2.43 7.38 12.91
C THR A 127 -2.07 5.93 12.59
N VAL A 128 -0.76 5.63 12.70
CA VAL A 128 -0.24 4.28 12.42
C VAL A 128 -0.65 3.31 13.52
N ALA A 129 -1.29 2.21 13.12
CA ALA A 129 -1.60 1.10 14.01
C ALA A 129 -0.52 0.02 13.94
N PHE A 130 0.02 -0.19 12.74
CA PHE A 130 1.04 -1.22 12.47
C PHE A 130 1.83 -0.82 11.24
N PHE A 131 3.11 -1.16 11.18
CA PHE A 131 3.89 -0.99 9.96
C PHE A 131 4.96 -2.07 9.84
N ALA A 132 5.35 -2.35 8.59
CA ALA A 132 6.45 -3.24 8.25
C ALA A 132 7.12 -2.70 7.01
N ILE A 133 8.39 -2.32 7.12
CA ILE A 133 9.18 -1.79 6.01
C ILE A 133 10.25 -2.82 5.69
N THR A 134 10.38 -3.17 4.40
CA THR A 134 11.36 -4.18 3.97
C THR A 134 12.40 -3.56 3.05
N SER A 135 13.55 -4.24 2.95
CA SER A 135 14.64 -3.82 2.07
C SER A 135 14.76 -4.70 0.82
N SER A 136 13.79 -5.60 0.62
CA SER A 136 13.78 -6.51 -0.53
C SER A 136 12.34 -6.92 -0.85
N SER A 137 12.15 -7.69 -1.92
CA SER A 137 10.83 -8.22 -2.26
C SER A 137 10.33 -9.28 -1.29
N LEU A 138 11.20 -9.77 -0.42
CA LEU A 138 10.87 -10.77 0.59
C LEU A 138 10.71 -10.09 1.95
N GLY A 139 10.16 -10.81 2.92
CA GLY A 139 10.05 -10.33 4.29
C GLY A 139 8.79 -9.56 4.62
N ARG A 140 7.87 -9.39 3.68
CA ARG A 140 6.57 -8.80 3.97
C ARG A 140 5.74 -9.75 4.84
N PRO A 141 4.89 -9.21 5.76
CA PRO A 141 3.93 -10.04 6.48
C PRO A 141 3.03 -10.77 5.48
N GLY A 142 2.78 -12.05 5.73
CA GLY A 142 1.86 -12.82 4.90
C GLY A 142 0.43 -12.33 5.05
N VAL A 143 -0.42 -12.69 4.10
CA VAL A 143 -1.83 -12.27 4.10
C VAL A 143 -2.56 -12.77 5.34
N GLU A 144 -2.27 -14.01 5.78
CA GLU A 144 -2.85 -14.55 7.02
C GLU A 144 -2.47 -13.71 8.24
N ASP A 145 -1.20 -13.30 8.33
CA ASP A 145 -0.74 -12.48 9.43
C ASP A 145 -1.41 -11.10 9.41
N LEU A 146 -1.54 -10.51 8.23
CA LEU A 146 -2.22 -9.22 8.08
C LEU A 146 -3.68 -9.30 8.50
N LEU A 147 -4.39 -10.37 8.10
CA LEU A 147 -5.77 -10.59 8.52
C LEU A 147 -5.88 -10.74 10.02
N SER A 148 -4.96 -11.47 10.63
CA SER A 148 -4.91 -11.63 12.07
C SER A 148 -4.72 -10.27 12.77
N ILE A 149 -3.82 -9.44 12.25
CA ILE A 149 -3.56 -8.12 12.81
C ILE A 149 -4.80 -7.22 12.72
N VAL A 150 -5.39 -7.08 11.53
CA VAL A 150 -6.54 -6.17 11.35
C VAL A 150 -7.77 -6.65 12.11
N SER A 151 -7.88 -7.95 12.36
CA SER A 151 -9.01 -8.50 13.10
C SER A 151 -8.87 -8.35 14.61
N SER A 152 -7.63 -8.15 15.08
CA SER A 152 -7.36 -8.09 16.53
C SER A 152 -7.20 -6.65 17.07
N ILE A 153 -7.20 -5.65 16.21
CA ILE A 153 -7.04 -4.25 16.63
C ILE A 153 -8.31 -3.43 16.52
#